data_5fd425c25648f3fc07931ecb5d662bf8
#
_entry.id   5fd425c25648f3fc07931ecb5d662bf8
#
_cell.length_a   1.000
_cell.length_b   1.000
_cell.length_c   1.000
_cell.angle_alpha   90.00
_cell.angle_beta   90.00
_cell.angle_gamma   90.00
#
_symmetry.space_group_name_H-M   'P 1'
#
loop_
_entity.id
_entity.type
_entity.pdbx_description
1 polymer ?
#
loop_
_entity_poly.entity_id
_entity_poly.type
_entity_poly.pdbx_seq_one_letter_code
_entity_poly.pdbx_strand_id
1 'polypeptide(L)'
;QPLSSFVEKPNAETADALLKSGMHLWNAGIFLFSTATILQAFEQHAPETLSGVRTAFDNAEADLGFTRLAAEPWSRLEDISIDYAVMERATNLSVAPYGGTWSDLGDWQAIWRESEADSNGVVTSGPSTALDCKNTLLQATSETQVLVAMGLKDIIAVAMPDAVLVAHKDRAQEVKAAVNKLKEKGAAQAETLPRDYRPWGWYESIALGPRFQVKRIVVNPGAALSLQSHNHRSEHWIVVEGTAKVTIDDEVKIVAENQSVY
;
A
#
# COMPACT_ATOMS: atom_id res chain seq x y z
N GLN A 1 9.67 29.09 7.80
CA GLN A 1 10.36 29.48 9.06
C GLN A 1 11.46 28.47 9.36
N PRO A 2 12.65 28.89 9.83
CA PRO A 2 13.68 27.96 10.27
C PRO A 2 13.15 27.09 11.40
N LEU A 3 13.49 25.80 11.38
CA LEU A 3 13.15 24.84 12.42
C LEU A 3 14.30 24.73 13.40
N SER A 4 14.02 24.79 14.71
CA SER A 4 15.04 24.69 15.75
C SER A 4 15.37 23.25 16.14
N SER A 5 14.37 22.37 16.05
CA SER A 5 14.51 20.94 16.35
C SER A 5 13.42 20.13 15.68
N PHE A 6 13.70 18.88 15.41
CA PHE A 6 12.76 17.87 14.93
C PHE A 6 12.80 16.70 15.91
N VAL A 7 11.63 16.21 16.32
CA VAL A 7 11.51 15.11 17.29
C VAL A 7 10.51 14.10 16.73
N GLU A 8 10.93 12.87 16.51
CA GLU A 8 10.10 11.80 15.99
C GLU A 8 9.62 10.90 17.12
N LYS A 9 8.32 10.63 17.15
CA LYS A 9 7.65 9.72 18.08
C LYS A 9 8.08 9.90 19.56
N PRO A 10 7.95 11.12 20.16
CA PRO A 10 8.21 11.32 21.54
C PRO A 10 7.25 10.45 22.40
N ASN A 11 7.63 10.11 23.62
CA ASN A 11 6.70 9.47 24.54
C ASN A 11 5.51 10.38 24.87
N ALA A 12 4.42 9.81 25.40
CA ALA A 12 3.16 10.54 25.62
C ALA A 12 3.32 11.77 26.51
N GLU A 13 4.15 11.69 27.56
CA GLU A 13 4.41 12.80 28.48
C GLU A 13 5.16 13.95 27.76
N THR A 14 6.18 13.61 26.99
CA THR A 14 6.94 14.58 26.20
C THR A 14 6.04 15.21 25.12
N ALA A 15 5.23 14.41 24.41
CA ALA A 15 4.29 14.91 23.41
C ALA A 15 3.28 15.91 24.01
N ASP A 16 2.73 15.62 25.16
CA ASP A 16 1.81 16.51 25.88
C ASP A 16 2.49 17.82 26.32
N ALA A 17 3.73 17.75 26.79
CA ALA A 17 4.52 18.93 27.16
C ALA A 17 4.83 19.81 25.93
N LEU A 18 5.23 19.20 24.81
CA LEU A 18 5.50 19.90 23.55
C LEU A 18 4.22 20.60 23.04
N LEU A 19 3.09 19.92 23.07
CA LEU A 19 1.80 20.48 22.67
C LEU A 19 1.40 21.68 23.55
N LYS A 20 1.51 21.55 24.87
CA LYS A 20 1.19 22.62 25.82
C LYS A 20 2.08 23.84 25.69
N SER A 21 3.30 23.70 25.22
CA SER A 21 4.23 24.81 24.99
C SER A 21 3.74 25.80 23.94
N GLY A 22 2.92 25.36 22.99
CA GLY A 22 2.45 26.16 21.85
C GLY A 22 3.55 26.54 20.84
N MET A 23 4.76 26.04 21.00
CA MET A 23 5.92 26.36 20.15
C MET A 23 6.25 25.24 19.14
N HIS A 24 5.47 24.17 19.12
CA HIS A 24 5.68 23.01 18.29
C HIS A 24 4.53 22.80 17.31
N LEU A 25 4.83 22.22 16.18
CA LEU A 25 3.87 21.84 15.15
C LEU A 25 3.93 20.32 14.95
N TRP A 26 2.79 19.74 14.62
CA TRP A 26 2.75 18.34 14.19
C TRP A 26 3.41 18.17 12.83
N ASN A 27 4.26 17.16 12.70
CA ASN A 27 4.83 16.76 11.42
C ASN A 27 3.78 16.00 10.59
N ALA A 28 3.50 16.51 9.40
CA ALA A 28 2.61 15.85 8.44
C ALA A 28 3.31 14.74 7.63
N GLY A 29 4.61 14.52 7.81
CA GLY A 29 5.40 13.57 7.03
C GLY A 29 5.59 14.00 5.56
N ILE A 30 5.38 15.27 5.25
CA ILE A 30 5.52 15.83 3.90
C ILE A 30 6.78 16.66 3.84
N PHE A 31 7.76 16.21 3.04
CA PHE A 31 9.05 16.87 2.89
C PHE A 31 9.23 17.37 1.45
N LEU A 32 9.73 18.59 1.30
CA LEU A 32 10.09 19.19 0.03
C LEU A 32 11.58 19.54 0.01
N PHE A 33 12.29 19.01 -0.95
CA PHE A 33 13.73 19.24 -1.13
C PHE A 33 14.15 19.12 -2.59
N SER A 34 15.29 19.67 -2.95
CA SER A 34 15.94 19.35 -4.22
C SER A 34 16.70 18.02 -4.12
N THR A 35 16.86 17.32 -5.24
CA THR A 35 17.66 16.09 -5.29
C THR A 35 19.08 16.30 -4.73
N ALA A 36 19.72 17.42 -5.07
CA ALA A 36 21.05 17.73 -4.57
C ALA A 36 21.06 17.88 -3.04
N THR A 37 20.09 18.60 -2.48
CA THR A 37 20.01 18.84 -1.02
C THR A 37 19.80 17.54 -0.26
N ILE A 38 18.91 16.67 -0.71
CA ILE A 38 18.64 15.41 0.01
C ILE A 38 19.81 14.44 -0.10
N LEU A 39 20.48 14.34 -1.24
CA LEU A 39 21.69 13.52 -1.39
C LEU A 39 22.83 14.01 -0.48
N GLN A 40 23.04 15.32 -0.38
CA GLN A 40 24.01 15.90 0.54
C GLN A 40 23.65 15.61 2.00
N ALA A 41 22.38 15.67 2.37
CA ALA A 41 21.91 15.34 3.71
C ALA A 41 22.16 13.87 4.06
N PHE A 42 21.89 12.94 3.14
CA PHE A 42 22.22 11.53 3.32
C PHE A 42 23.74 11.29 3.41
N GLU A 43 24.54 11.99 2.61
CA GLU A 43 25.99 11.89 2.67
C GLU A 43 26.55 12.33 4.04
N GLN A 44 25.94 13.35 4.63
CA GLN A 44 26.34 13.89 5.93
C GLN A 44 25.83 13.06 7.11
N HIS A 45 24.58 12.58 7.08
CA HIS A 45 23.89 12.03 8.24
C HIS A 45 23.66 10.51 8.18
N ALA A 46 23.65 9.92 6.97
CA ALA A 46 23.46 8.48 6.75
C ALA A 46 24.32 7.96 5.57
N PRO A 47 25.66 8.13 5.60
CA PRO A 47 26.54 7.81 4.47
C PRO A 47 26.51 6.32 4.10
N GLU A 48 26.33 5.42 5.05
CA GLU A 48 26.25 3.98 4.80
C GLU A 48 25.00 3.63 4.00
N THR A 49 23.84 4.20 4.37
CA THR A 49 22.59 4.05 3.62
C THR A 49 22.77 4.56 2.19
N LEU A 50 23.33 5.76 2.01
CA LEU A 50 23.57 6.31 0.67
C LEU A 50 24.50 5.45 -0.17
N SER A 51 25.59 4.97 0.41
CA SER A 51 26.56 4.10 -0.27
C SER A 51 25.93 2.78 -0.70
N GLY A 52 25.17 2.14 0.18
CA GLY A 52 24.47 0.89 -0.13
C GLY A 52 23.40 1.06 -1.20
N VAL A 53 22.62 2.15 -1.16
CA VAL A 53 21.64 2.48 -2.20
C VAL A 53 22.32 2.74 -3.55
N ARG A 54 23.43 3.50 -3.57
CA ARG A 54 24.23 3.70 -4.81
C ARG A 54 24.71 2.36 -5.37
N THR A 55 25.28 1.50 -4.52
CA THR A 55 25.72 0.17 -4.96
C THR A 55 24.59 -0.67 -5.53
N ALA A 56 23.42 -0.64 -4.90
CA ALA A 56 22.24 -1.36 -5.40
C ALA A 56 21.74 -0.79 -6.74
N PHE A 57 21.83 0.52 -6.93
CA PHE A 57 21.42 1.20 -8.15
C PHE A 57 22.42 1.02 -9.29
N ASP A 58 23.73 1.14 -9.02
CA ASP A 58 24.78 0.98 -10.03
C ASP A 58 24.85 -0.45 -10.59
N ASN A 59 24.41 -1.43 -9.81
CA ASN A 59 24.28 -2.84 -10.23
C ASN A 59 22.83 -3.22 -10.56
N ALA A 60 21.97 -2.24 -10.83
CA ALA A 60 20.59 -2.49 -11.19
C ALA A 60 20.45 -3.00 -12.61
N GLU A 61 19.43 -3.80 -12.86
CA GLU A 61 19.08 -4.34 -14.16
C GLU A 61 17.81 -3.68 -14.71
N ALA A 62 17.79 -3.41 -16.02
CA ALA A 62 16.57 -2.98 -16.68
C ALA A 62 15.64 -4.18 -16.89
N ASP A 63 14.39 -4.09 -16.42
CA ASP A 63 13.39 -5.13 -16.56
C ASP A 63 12.06 -4.53 -17.02
N LEU A 64 11.75 -4.65 -18.31
CA LEU A 64 10.49 -4.24 -18.95
C LEU A 64 10.01 -2.82 -18.55
N GLY A 65 10.93 -1.85 -18.52
CA GLY A 65 10.64 -0.46 -18.15
C GLY A 65 10.84 -0.14 -16.67
N PHE A 66 11.28 -1.12 -15.87
CA PHE A 66 11.76 -0.91 -14.50
C PHE A 66 13.28 -0.86 -14.41
N THR A 67 13.72 -0.24 -13.34
CA THR A 67 15.07 -0.41 -12.79
C THR A 67 14.97 -1.33 -11.59
N ARG A 68 15.39 -2.58 -11.74
CA ARG A 68 15.43 -3.56 -10.64
C ARG A 68 16.74 -3.39 -9.89
N LEU A 69 16.66 -2.88 -8.67
CA LEU A 69 17.83 -2.72 -7.81
C LEU A 69 18.46 -4.08 -7.48
N ALA A 70 19.79 -4.13 -7.36
CA ALA A 70 20.50 -5.35 -6.96
C ALA A 70 20.09 -5.75 -5.53
N ALA A 71 19.56 -6.97 -5.39
CA ALA A 71 18.93 -7.43 -4.15
C ALA A 71 19.91 -7.55 -2.99
N GLU A 72 21.14 -7.99 -3.24
CA GLU A 72 22.13 -8.26 -2.21
C GLU A 72 22.59 -6.96 -1.48
N PRO A 73 23.06 -5.90 -2.14
CA PRO A 73 23.41 -4.65 -1.46
C PRO A 73 22.17 -3.98 -0.84
N TRP A 74 20.98 -4.10 -1.46
CA TRP A 74 19.74 -3.57 -0.90
C TRP A 74 19.35 -4.25 0.41
N SER A 75 19.45 -5.56 0.51
CA SER A 75 19.06 -6.35 1.69
C SER A 75 19.95 -6.12 2.93
N ARG A 76 21.11 -5.52 2.75
CA ARG A 76 22.02 -5.16 3.85
C ARG A 76 21.76 -3.80 4.46
N LEU A 77 20.88 -3.00 3.84
CA LEU A 77 20.54 -1.67 4.35
C LEU A 77 19.74 -1.77 5.65
N GLU A 78 20.04 -0.87 6.56
CA GLU A 78 19.25 -0.69 7.77
C GLU A 78 17.84 -0.18 7.40
N ASP A 79 16.81 -0.77 8.01
CA ASP A 79 15.44 -0.29 7.91
C ASP A 79 15.25 0.90 8.87
N ILE A 80 15.50 2.09 8.37
CA ILE A 80 15.43 3.35 9.11
C ILE A 80 14.61 4.39 8.35
N SER A 81 13.72 5.10 9.03
CA SER A 81 12.97 6.20 8.41
C SER A 81 13.87 7.41 8.16
N ILE A 82 13.51 8.22 7.16
CA ILE A 82 14.18 9.49 6.86
C ILE A 82 14.15 10.45 8.05
N ASP A 83 13.11 10.36 8.89
CA ASP A 83 12.97 11.17 10.10
C ASP A 83 14.17 10.95 11.03
N TYR A 84 14.49 9.70 11.34
CA TYR A 84 15.62 9.34 12.19
C TYR A 84 16.97 9.46 11.48
N ALA A 85 17.03 9.07 10.20
CA ALA A 85 18.27 9.06 9.45
C ALA A 85 18.78 10.47 9.17
N VAL A 86 17.89 11.42 8.88
CA VAL A 86 18.23 12.76 8.38
C VAL A 86 17.56 13.86 9.21
N MET A 87 16.22 13.86 9.37
CA MET A 87 15.49 15.03 9.85
C MET A 87 15.82 15.42 11.29
N GLU A 88 16.03 14.46 12.19
CA GLU A 88 16.44 14.75 13.57
C GLU A 88 17.88 15.27 13.69
N ARG A 89 18.70 15.05 12.65
CA ARG A 89 20.15 15.41 12.64
C ARG A 89 20.43 16.65 11.83
N ALA A 90 19.57 16.99 10.89
CA ALA A 90 19.76 18.12 9.98
C ALA A 90 19.50 19.46 10.69
N THR A 91 20.36 20.44 10.45
CA THR A 91 20.27 21.79 11.05
C THR A 91 19.74 22.85 10.10
N ASN A 92 19.49 22.49 8.84
CA ASN A 92 19.06 23.39 7.77
C ASN A 92 17.59 23.22 7.40
N LEU A 93 16.77 22.69 8.32
CA LEU A 93 15.36 22.47 8.11
C LEU A 93 14.56 23.78 8.22
N SER A 94 13.51 23.86 7.45
CA SER A 94 12.47 24.90 7.55
C SER A 94 11.10 24.27 7.61
N VAL A 95 10.20 24.86 8.37
CA VAL A 95 8.80 24.45 8.44
C VAL A 95 7.91 25.44 7.69
N ALA A 96 6.97 24.92 6.91
CA ALA A 96 5.86 25.67 6.34
C ALA A 96 4.60 25.32 7.13
N PRO A 97 4.08 26.24 7.99
CA PRO A 97 2.86 25.98 8.74
C PRO A 97 1.67 25.82 7.77
N TYR A 98 0.86 24.80 8.00
CA TYR A 98 -0.38 24.55 7.27
C TYR A 98 -1.56 24.74 8.22
N GLY A 99 -2.49 25.61 7.86
CA GLY A 99 -3.67 25.97 8.67
C GLY A 99 -4.97 25.30 8.20
N GLY A 100 -4.91 24.40 7.23
CA GLY A 100 -6.08 23.64 6.78
C GLY A 100 -6.27 22.33 7.54
N THR A 101 -7.30 21.57 7.19
CA THR A 101 -7.51 20.21 7.70
C THR A 101 -6.52 19.26 7.05
N TRP A 102 -5.96 18.36 7.84
CA TRP A 102 -5.08 17.29 7.38
C TRP A 102 -5.34 16.00 8.16
N SER A 103 -5.31 14.89 7.49
CA SER A 103 -5.39 13.56 8.08
C SER A 103 -4.47 12.61 7.32
N ASP A 104 -3.74 11.77 8.05
CA ASP A 104 -2.87 10.74 7.46
C ASP A 104 -3.66 9.51 6.98
N LEU A 105 -4.98 9.45 7.28
CA LEU A 105 -5.84 8.29 7.02
C LEU A 105 -5.22 6.97 7.52
N GLY A 106 -4.50 7.03 8.64
CA GLY A 106 -3.69 5.94 9.17
C GLY A 106 -4.49 4.76 9.72
N ASP A 107 -5.80 4.93 9.94
CA ASP A 107 -6.69 3.86 10.38
C ASP A 107 -8.11 4.03 9.83
N TRP A 108 -8.94 3.00 9.99
CA TRP A 108 -10.32 3.01 9.52
C TRP A 108 -11.21 4.02 10.24
N GLN A 109 -10.87 4.40 11.46
CA GLN A 109 -11.58 5.46 12.20
C GLN A 109 -11.32 6.84 11.59
N ALA A 110 -10.08 7.08 11.13
CA ALA A 110 -9.73 8.29 10.38
C ALA A 110 -10.52 8.36 9.07
N ILE A 111 -10.61 7.26 8.32
CA ILE A 111 -11.43 7.19 7.09
C ILE A 111 -12.89 7.52 7.41
N TRP A 112 -13.48 6.92 8.45
CA TRP A 112 -14.85 7.24 8.86
C TRP A 112 -15.04 8.73 9.19
N ARG A 113 -14.10 9.33 9.93
CA ARG A 113 -14.17 10.73 10.37
C ARG A 113 -14.06 11.72 9.22
N GLU A 114 -13.22 11.40 8.21
CA GLU A 114 -12.98 12.27 7.06
C GLU A 114 -13.99 12.03 5.91
N SER A 115 -14.86 11.04 6.03
CA SER A 115 -15.91 10.73 5.05
C SER A 115 -17.21 11.46 5.36
N GLU A 116 -18.05 11.66 4.34
CA GLU A 116 -19.39 12.20 4.51
C GLU A 116 -20.32 11.16 5.15
N ALA A 117 -20.73 11.41 6.38
CA ALA A 117 -21.66 10.56 7.11
C ALA A 117 -23.11 11.07 6.96
N ASP A 118 -24.07 10.14 7.02
CA ASP A 118 -25.49 10.49 7.11
C ASP A 118 -25.85 11.10 8.48
N SER A 119 -27.15 11.43 8.69
CA SER A 119 -27.67 12.01 9.95
C SER A 119 -27.49 11.10 11.18
N ASN A 120 -27.23 9.82 11.00
CA ASN A 120 -26.96 8.85 12.04
C ASN A 120 -25.45 8.60 12.26
N GLY A 121 -24.58 9.30 11.55
CA GLY A 121 -23.14 9.10 11.58
C GLY A 121 -22.69 7.85 10.82
N VAL A 122 -23.50 7.35 9.87
CA VAL A 122 -23.18 6.17 9.07
C VAL A 122 -22.52 6.59 7.77
N VAL A 123 -21.38 5.96 7.47
CA VAL A 123 -20.65 6.07 6.21
C VAL A 123 -20.76 4.76 5.46
N THR A 124 -21.18 4.81 4.19
CA THR A 124 -21.24 3.66 3.30
C THR A 124 -20.41 3.91 2.06
N SER A 125 -19.66 2.90 1.62
CA SER A 125 -18.85 2.96 0.41
C SER A 125 -18.93 1.63 -0.35
N GLY A 126 -19.00 1.72 -1.69
CA GLY A 126 -19.25 0.56 -2.55
C GLY A 126 -20.65 -0.04 -2.34
N PRO A 127 -20.87 -1.30 -2.74
CA PRO A 127 -22.19 -1.97 -2.59
C PRO A 127 -22.50 -2.29 -1.11
N SER A 128 -22.72 -1.26 -0.31
CA SER A 128 -22.97 -1.37 1.14
C SER A 128 -24.35 -0.80 1.50
N THR A 129 -25.05 -1.45 2.43
CA THR A 129 -26.36 -1.03 2.93
C THR A 129 -26.41 -1.11 4.46
N ALA A 130 -26.84 -0.02 5.09
CA ALA A 130 -27.02 0.06 6.53
C ALA A 130 -28.52 0.19 6.88
N LEU A 131 -29.01 -0.62 7.83
CA LEU A 131 -30.35 -0.55 8.39
C LEU A 131 -30.24 -0.37 9.90
N ASP A 132 -30.83 0.68 10.44
CA ASP A 132 -30.85 0.98 11.87
C ASP A 132 -29.45 1.02 12.52
N CYS A 133 -28.45 1.51 11.76
CA CYS A 133 -27.07 1.65 12.22
C CYS A 133 -26.79 3.06 12.73
N LYS A 134 -25.76 3.20 13.61
CA LYS A 134 -25.26 4.50 14.12
C LYS A 134 -23.74 4.50 14.19
N ASN A 135 -23.11 5.65 13.85
CA ASN A 135 -21.67 5.88 13.97
C ASN A 135 -20.82 4.74 13.37
N THR A 136 -21.20 4.24 12.20
CA THR A 136 -20.69 3.00 11.63
C THR A 136 -20.10 3.27 10.25
N LEU A 137 -18.95 2.62 9.93
CA LEU A 137 -18.38 2.57 8.60
C LEU A 137 -18.67 1.22 7.97
N LEU A 138 -19.27 1.23 6.78
CA LEU A 138 -19.43 0.05 5.93
C LEU A 138 -18.73 0.30 4.60
N GLN A 139 -17.73 -0.49 4.29
CA GLN A 139 -17.01 -0.39 3.04
C GLN A 139 -16.91 -1.76 2.34
N ALA A 140 -17.45 -1.87 1.15
CA ALA A 140 -17.24 -3.00 0.25
C ALA A 140 -16.37 -2.55 -0.92
N THR A 141 -15.26 -3.26 -1.17
CA THR A 141 -14.30 -2.88 -2.22
C THR A 141 -14.51 -3.64 -3.52
N SER A 142 -15.36 -4.66 -3.51
CA SER A 142 -15.70 -5.47 -4.69
C SER A 142 -17.10 -5.15 -5.19
N GLU A 143 -17.25 -4.91 -6.49
CA GLU A 143 -18.56 -4.69 -7.14
C GLU A 143 -19.49 -5.91 -7.08
N THR A 144 -18.92 -7.10 -6.87
CA THR A 144 -19.67 -8.37 -6.83
C THR A 144 -20.05 -8.81 -5.42
N GLN A 145 -19.63 -8.06 -4.40
CA GLN A 145 -19.88 -8.40 -3.00
C GLN A 145 -20.72 -7.33 -2.33
N VAL A 146 -21.89 -7.66 -1.87
CA VAL A 146 -22.78 -6.75 -1.13
C VAL A 146 -22.54 -6.90 0.37
N LEU A 147 -22.32 -5.78 1.05
CA LEU A 147 -22.21 -5.71 2.51
C LEU A 147 -23.50 -5.11 3.10
N VAL A 148 -24.18 -5.87 3.93
CA VAL A 148 -25.37 -5.40 4.66
C VAL A 148 -25.13 -5.46 6.15
N ALA A 149 -25.43 -4.36 6.83
CA ALA A 149 -25.38 -4.27 8.29
C ALA A 149 -26.72 -3.81 8.87
N MET A 150 -27.13 -4.42 9.97
CA MET A 150 -28.41 -4.11 10.62
C MET A 150 -28.25 -3.94 12.13
N GLY A 151 -28.77 -2.85 12.67
CA GLY A 151 -28.85 -2.61 14.13
C GLY A 151 -27.48 -2.42 14.79
N LEU A 152 -26.42 -2.07 14.05
CA LEU A 152 -25.06 -1.93 14.54
C LEU A 152 -24.77 -0.50 15.01
N LYS A 153 -23.93 -0.39 16.01
CA LYS A 153 -23.47 0.89 16.55
C LYS A 153 -21.98 0.87 16.81
N ASP A 154 -21.29 1.97 16.42
CA ASP A 154 -19.86 2.18 16.65
C ASP A 154 -18.99 1.07 16.04
N ILE A 155 -19.38 0.57 14.85
CA ILE A 155 -18.72 -0.53 14.14
C ILE A 155 -18.02 -0.03 12.87
N ILE A 156 -16.90 -0.65 12.58
CA ILE A 156 -16.23 -0.62 11.29
C ILE A 156 -16.36 -2.01 10.68
N ALA A 157 -16.96 -2.09 9.48
CA ALA A 157 -17.02 -3.30 8.69
C ALA A 157 -16.46 -3.02 7.29
N VAL A 158 -15.38 -3.72 6.94
CA VAL A 158 -14.69 -3.61 5.65
C VAL A 158 -14.67 -4.97 5.00
N ALA A 159 -15.32 -5.10 3.85
CA ALA A 159 -15.37 -6.30 3.05
C ALA A 159 -14.46 -6.14 1.82
N MET A 160 -13.39 -6.90 1.77
CA MET A 160 -12.49 -7.07 0.63
C MET A 160 -12.79 -8.40 -0.06
N PRO A 161 -12.33 -8.62 -1.30
CA PRO A 161 -12.61 -9.87 -2.03
C PRO A 161 -12.19 -11.16 -1.31
N ASP A 162 -11.18 -11.09 -0.45
CA ASP A 162 -10.51 -12.21 0.20
C ASP A 162 -10.55 -12.18 1.74
N ALA A 163 -11.00 -11.07 2.33
CA ALA A 163 -11.05 -10.91 3.78
C ALA A 163 -12.14 -9.93 4.21
N VAL A 164 -12.68 -10.12 5.39
CA VAL A 164 -13.65 -9.20 6.03
C VAL A 164 -13.15 -8.82 7.41
N LEU A 165 -13.05 -7.52 7.66
CA LEU A 165 -12.80 -6.96 8.98
C LEU A 165 -14.12 -6.48 9.59
N VAL A 166 -14.40 -6.88 10.82
CA VAL A 166 -15.44 -6.27 11.65
C VAL A 166 -14.83 -5.93 13.00
N ALA A 167 -14.88 -4.67 13.39
CA ALA A 167 -14.27 -4.20 14.63
C ALA A 167 -15.10 -3.09 15.25
N HIS A 168 -15.01 -2.93 16.58
CA HIS A 168 -15.47 -1.72 17.23
C HIS A 168 -14.61 -0.54 16.78
N LYS A 169 -15.23 0.60 16.52
CA LYS A 169 -14.57 1.79 15.96
C LYS A 169 -13.35 2.23 16.79
N ASP A 170 -13.47 2.21 18.12
CA ASP A 170 -12.39 2.64 19.02
C ASP A 170 -11.20 1.66 19.06
N ARG A 171 -11.34 0.50 18.41
CA ARG A 171 -10.27 -0.50 18.30
C ARG A 171 -9.63 -0.56 16.90
N ALA A 172 -9.89 0.43 16.06
CA ALA A 172 -9.35 0.47 14.69
C ALA A 172 -7.82 0.39 14.64
N GLN A 173 -7.13 0.99 15.62
CA GLN A 173 -5.67 0.95 15.70
C GLN A 173 -5.10 -0.43 16.05
N GLU A 174 -5.92 -1.34 16.60
CA GLU A 174 -5.51 -2.69 16.97
C GLU A 174 -5.52 -3.67 15.77
N VAL A 175 -5.93 -3.25 14.58
CA VAL A 175 -5.98 -4.10 13.37
C VAL A 175 -4.64 -4.77 13.08
N LYS A 176 -3.52 -4.09 13.37
CA LYS A 176 -2.17 -4.66 13.24
C LYS A 176 -1.99 -5.94 14.09
N ALA A 177 -2.57 -5.98 15.28
CA ALA A 177 -2.52 -7.18 16.13
C ALA A 177 -3.33 -8.34 15.52
N ALA A 178 -4.48 -8.03 14.89
CA ALA A 178 -5.26 -9.04 14.16
C ALA A 178 -4.48 -9.60 12.96
N VAL A 179 -3.82 -8.74 12.18
CA VAL A 179 -2.96 -9.15 11.05
C VAL A 179 -1.82 -10.06 11.54
N ASN A 180 -1.13 -9.71 12.62
CA ASN A 180 -0.07 -10.54 13.18
C ASN A 180 -0.61 -11.93 13.59
N LYS A 181 -1.81 -11.97 14.16
CA LYS A 181 -2.45 -13.23 14.53
C LYS A 181 -2.81 -14.11 13.34
N LEU A 182 -3.19 -13.50 12.21
CA LEU A 182 -3.43 -14.20 10.95
C LEU A 182 -2.13 -14.73 10.36
N LYS A 183 -1.04 -13.97 10.42
CA LYS A 183 0.31 -14.43 10.01
C LYS A 183 0.76 -15.65 10.82
N GLU A 184 0.58 -15.63 12.14
CA GLU A 184 0.86 -16.80 12.99
C GLU A 184 0.08 -18.06 12.58
N LYS A 185 -1.13 -17.87 12.02
CA LYS A 185 -1.97 -18.97 11.50
C LYS A 185 -1.64 -19.35 10.06
N GLY A 186 -0.69 -18.68 9.40
CA GLY A 186 -0.32 -18.91 8.00
C GLY A 186 -1.42 -18.48 6.99
N ALA A 187 -2.27 -17.51 7.35
CA ALA A 187 -3.29 -17.01 6.46
C ALA A 187 -2.65 -16.13 5.37
N ALA A 188 -2.74 -16.56 4.11
CA ALA A 188 -2.15 -15.87 2.97
C ALA A 188 -2.64 -14.41 2.85
N GLN A 189 -3.88 -14.13 3.22
CA GLN A 189 -4.49 -12.79 3.22
C GLN A 189 -3.79 -11.77 4.13
N ALA A 190 -2.99 -12.24 5.08
CA ALA A 190 -2.19 -11.37 5.94
C ALA A 190 -0.86 -10.94 5.33
N GLU A 191 -0.45 -11.55 4.21
CA GLU A 191 0.86 -11.35 3.58
C GLU A 191 0.74 -10.88 2.13
N THR A 192 -0.32 -11.29 1.43
CA THR A 192 -0.51 -11.01 0.02
C THR A 192 -1.83 -10.29 -0.22
N LEU A 193 -1.81 -9.30 -1.09
CA LEU A 193 -3.03 -8.65 -1.57
C LEU A 193 -3.69 -9.50 -2.66
N PRO A 194 -5.03 -9.45 -2.81
CA PRO A 194 -5.73 -10.18 -3.87
C PRO A 194 -5.33 -9.70 -5.27
N ARG A 195 -4.96 -8.42 -5.40
CA ARG A 195 -4.48 -7.83 -6.65
C ARG A 195 -3.03 -7.38 -6.48
N ASP A 196 -2.19 -7.72 -7.46
CA ASP A 196 -0.78 -7.36 -7.53
C ASP A 196 -0.54 -6.47 -8.76
N TYR A 197 -0.07 -5.24 -8.53
CA TYR A 197 0.25 -4.28 -9.57
C TYR A 197 1.66 -4.48 -10.06
N ARG A 198 1.79 -4.49 -11.38
CA ARG A 198 3.03 -4.68 -12.10
C ARG A 198 3.23 -3.54 -13.11
N PRO A 199 4.42 -3.31 -13.63
CA PRO A 199 4.66 -2.29 -14.64
C PRO A 199 3.83 -2.42 -15.89
N TRP A 200 3.59 -3.66 -16.25
CA TRP A 200 2.81 -4.01 -17.42
C TRP A 200 1.29 -3.98 -17.19
N GLY A 201 0.82 -3.76 -15.95
CA GLY A 201 -0.59 -3.77 -15.59
C GLY A 201 -0.84 -4.35 -14.21
N TRP A 202 -1.69 -5.35 -14.07
CA TRP A 202 -1.96 -6.03 -12.80
C TRP A 202 -2.52 -7.43 -13.03
N TYR A 203 -2.45 -8.24 -11.99
CA TYR A 203 -3.19 -9.51 -11.96
C TYR A 203 -3.88 -9.69 -10.61
N GLU A 204 -4.94 -10.52 -10.60
CA GLU A 204 -5.63 -10.94 -9.41
C GLU A 204 -6.00 -12.43 -9.49
N SER A 205 -6.00 -13.11 -8.35
CA SER A 205 -6.50 -14.47 -8.23
C SER A 205 -8.01 -14.45 -8.12
N ILE A 206 -8.69 -15.09 -9.07
CA ILE A 206 -10.17 -15.20 -9.08
C ILE A 206 -10.60 -16.46 -8.33
N ALA A 207 -9.89 -17.57 -8.52
CA ALA A 207 -10.16 -18.83 -7.84
C ALA A 207 -8.86 -19.58 -7.56
N LEU A 208 -8.81 -20.22 -6.41
CA LEU A 208 -7.70 -21.04 -5.96
C LEU A 208 -8.23 -22.39 -5.47
N GLY A 209 -7.67 -23.47 -5.98
CA GLY A 209 -7.92 -24.83 -5.51
C GLY A 209 -6.62 -25.59 -5.24
N PRO A 210 -6.70 -26.80 -4.71
CA PRO A 210 -5.50 -27.58 -4.33
C PRO A 210 -4.52 -27.83 -5.50
N ARG A 211 -5.03 -27.83 -6.75
CA ARG A 211 -4.26 -28.15 -7.96
C ARG A 211 -4.46 -27.18 -9.10
N PHE A 212 -5.14 -26.05 -8.89
CA PHE A 212 -5.36 -25.04 -9.91
C PHE A 212 -5.42 -23.64 -9.31
N GLN A 213 -5.12 -22.65 -10.15
CA GLN A 213 -5.33 -21.24 -9.88
C GLN A 213 -5.90 -20.58 -11.14
N VAL A 214 -6.96 -19.80 -10.99
CA VAL A 214 -7.46 -18.92 -12.05
C VAL A 214 -7.06 -17.49 -11.74
N LYS A 215 -6.41 -16.84 -12.70
CA LYS A 215 -6.00 -15.44 -12.60
C LYS A 215 -6.69 -14.61 -13.68
N ARG A 216 -7.07 -13.38 -13.32
CA ARG A 216 -7.28 -12.32 -14.30
C ARG A 216 -5.99 -11.52 -14.42
N ILE A 217 -5.53 -11.33 -15.65
CA ILE A 217 -4.33 -10.55 -15.94
C ILE A 217 -4.76 -9.43 -16.88
N VAL A 218 -4.45 -8.19 -16.52
CA VAL A 218 -4.71 -7.00 -17.33
C VAL A 218 -3.38 -6.39 -17.71
N VAL A 219 -3.11 -6.33 -19.01
CA VAL A 219 -1.87 -5.81 -19.58
C VAL A 219 -2.15 -4.48 -20.25
N ASN A 220 -1.39 -3.45 -19.89
CA ASN A 220 -1.52 -2.13 -20.52
C ASN A 220 -1.15 -2.21 -22.04
N PRO A 221 -1.80 -1.43 -22.90
CA PRO A 221 -1.45 -1.39 -24.31
C PRO A 221 0.05 -1.13 -24.51
N GLY A 222 0.69 -1.99 -25.33
CA GLY A 222 2.12 -1.90 -25.62
C GLY A 222 3.05 -2.45 -24.55
N ALA A 223 2.53 -2.87 -23.40
CA ALA A 223 3.31 -3.53 -22.36
C ALA A 223 3.45 -5.05 -22.63
N ALA A 224 4.40 -5.67 -21.94
CA ALA A 224 4.67 -7.10 -22.06
C ALA A 224 4.94 -7.73 -20.69
N LEU A 225 4.53 -8.99 -20.52
CA LEU A 225 4.94 -9.83 -19.40
C LEU A 225 6.31 -10.45 -19.68
N SER A 226 7.05 -10.72 -18.61
CA SER A 226 8.31 -11.48 -18.71
C SER A 226 8.05 -12.88 -19.28
N LEU A 227 8.94 -13.34 -20.16
CA LEU A 227 8.91 -14.70 -20.63
C LEU A 227 9.19 -15.65 -19.47
N GLN A 228 8.35 -16.66 -19.29
CA GLN A 228 8.41 -17.61 -18.18
C GLN A 228 8.32 -19.04 -18.70
N SER A 229 8.98 -19.96 -18.02
CA SER A 229 8.83 -21.40 -18.28
C SER A 229 8.47 -22.12 -16.95
N HIS A 230 7.69 -23.18 -17.06
CA HIS A 230 7.20 -23.93 -15.90
C HIS A 230 7.36 -25.43 -16.09
N ASN A 231 8.02 -26.08 -15.14
CA ASN A 231 8.26 -27.55 -15.21
C ASN A 231 7.13 -28.39 -14.59
N HIS A 232 6.27 -27.77 -13.76
CA HIS A 232 5.30 -28.51 -12.94
C HIS A 232 3.87 -28.02 -13.07
N ARG A 233 3.60 -27.09 -13.98
CA ARG A 233 2.27 -26.58 -14.27
C ARG A 233 2.11 -26.28 -15.76
N SER A 234 0.88 -26.43 -16.24
CA SER A 234 0.45 -25.99 -17.55
C SER A 234 -0.41 -24.74 -17.41
N GLU A 235 -0.39 -23.88 -18.41
CA GLU A 235 -1.19 -22.67 -18.42
C GLU A 235 -2.09 -22.64 -19.65
N HIS A 236 -3.37 -22.35 -19.45
CA HIS A 236 -4.34 -22.07 -20.49
C HIS A 236 -4.68 -20.58 -20.44
N TRP A 237 -4.44 -19.87 -21.50
CA TRP A 237 -4.71 -18.46 -21.60
C TRP A 237 -5.89 -18.21 -22.52
N ILE A 238 -6.84 -17.42 -22.07
CA ILE A 238 -8.01 -16.98 -22.82
C ILE A 238 -7.95 -15.45 -22.88
N VAL A 239 -7.94 -14.89 -24.09
CA VAL A 239 -8.06 -13.44 -24.28
C VAL A 239 -9.54 -13.07 -24.16
N VAL A 240 -9.89 -12.36 -23.09
CA VAL A 240 -11.26 -11.95 -22.80
C VAL A 240 -11.59 -10.60 -23.45
N GLU A 241 -10.58 -9.72 -23.55
CA GLU A 241 -10.71 -8.38 -24.14
C GLU A 241 -9.41 -7.99 -24.83
N GLY A 242 -9.51 -7.39 -26.01
CA GLY A 242 -8.37 -6.88 -26.78
C GLY A 242 -7.65 -7.93 -27.62
N THR A 243 -6.35 -7.72 -27.86
CA THR A 243 -5.53 -8.59 -28.67
C THR A 243 -4.14 -8.72 -28.08
N ALA A 244 -3.67 -9.94 -27.92
CA ALA A 244 -2.36 -10.27 -27.37
C ALA A 244 -1.42 -10.82 -28.45
N LYS A 245 -0.16 -10.39 -28.42
CA LYS A 245 0.94 -11.06 -29.10
C LYS A 245 1.56 -12.05 -28.13
N VAL A 246 1.39 -13.34 -28.36
CA VAL A 246 1.82 -14.41 -27.48
C VAL A 246 2.99 -15.16 -28.08
N THR A 247 4.04 -15.37 -27.27
CA THR A 247 5.20 -16.17 -27.63
C THR A 247 5.16 -17.49 -26.85
N ILE A 248 5.13 -18.62 -27.54
CA ILE A 248 5.22 -19.96 -26.95
C ILE A 248 6.39 -20.66 -27.67
N ASP A 249 7.40 -21.02 -26.90
CA ASP A 249 8.68 -21.48 -27.43
C ASP A 249 9.24 -20.48 -28.47
N ASP A 250 9.40 -20.91 -29.72
CA ASP A 250 9.87 -20.08 -30.83
C ASP A 250 8.72 -19.53 -31.71
N GLU A 251 7.48 -19.87 -31.41
CA GLU A 251 6.33 -19.42 -32.17
C GLU A 251 5.72 -18.14 -31.60
N VAL A 252 5.43 -17.19 -32.48
CA VAL A 252 4.72 -15.96 -32.15
C VAL A 252 3.35 -15.97 -32.81
N LYS A 253 2.29 -15.85 -31.96
CA LYS A 253 0.89 -15.84 -32.40
C LYS A 253 0.18 -14.56 -32.01
N ILE A 254 -0.69 -14.07 -32.87
CA ILE A 254 -1.67 -13.05 -32.51
C ILE A 254 -2.93 -13.76 -32.04
N VAL A 255 -3.35 -13.47 -30.84
CA VAL A 255 -4.52 -14.07 -30.16
C VAL A 255 -5.51 -12.94 -29.91
N ALA A 256 -6.64 -13.01 -30.57
CA ALA A 256 -7.71 -12.03 -30.45
C ALA A 256 -8.70 -12.43 -29.35
N GLU A 257 -9.64 -11.53 -29.08
CA GLU A 257 -10.73 -11.75 -28.15
C GLU A 257 -11.49 -13.07 -28.44
N ASN A 258 -11.85 -13.78 -27.39
CA ASN A 258 -12.46 -15.13 -27.40
C ASN A 258 -11.58 -16.26 -27.97
N GLN A 259 -10.30 -16.00 -28.20
CA GLN A 259 -9.32 -17.03 -28.55
C GLN A 259 -8.48 -17.46 -27.35
N SER A 260 -7.93 -18.65 -27.42
CA SER A 260 -7.12 -19.24 -26.36
C SER A 260 -5.81 -19.84 -26.90
N VAL A 261 -4.84 -19.95 -26.02
CA VAL A 261 -3.56 -20.66 -26.26
C VAL A 261 -3.23 -21.55 -25.07
N TYR A 262 -2.46 -22.61 -25.36
CA TYR A 262 -2.00 -23.60 -24.40
C TYR A 262 -0.53 -23.90 -24.64
#